data_f196e9d63d29e77a8ffeec24839156f9
#
_entry.id   f196e9d63d29e77a8ffeec24839156f9
#
_cell.length_a   1.000
_cell.length_b   1.000
_cell.length_c   1.000
_cell.angle_alpha   90.00
_cell.angle_beta   90.00
_cell.angle_gamma   90.00
#
_symmetry.space_group_name_H-M   'P 1'
#
loop_
_entity.id
_entity.type
_entity.pdbx_description
1 polymer ?
#
loop_
_entity_poly.entity_id
_entity_poly.type
_entity_poly.pdbx_seq_one_letter_code
_entity_poly.pdbx_strand_id
1 'polypeptide(L)'
;KIGIMAFEATKREWGEVYAFFRLLADGYVYAGTPDVKKNDSLCIPVAMIQREEHDGTRRYVVEDADIHIMGENMDKRIPREDFAVVADLILDGIRSSKTDGVTSPDGVEEFLDEIALFDLEAKTDDRTDFSVAFYREDAPLTGFCVRSRLGMMLPLLDGGRSANLKFEQTGVKFASPTVNKINAFGEEDDVVGRMLMIERLGGVLKYNDVADKVFRSNLGMIDLHMARVLAEMVRLMHLDGVTKISDLVELIKQSNPLKIKDELINKHGFYEYKVKEFLLALAMGMRPAKLYNGIESAISGF
;
A
#
# COMPACT_ATOMS: atom_id res chain seq x y z
N LYS A 1 7.77 -26.39 30.84
CA LYS A 1 8.06 -25.27 29.93
C LYS A 1 6.77 -25.01 29.17
N ILE A 2 6.03 -23.99 29.55
CA ILE A 2 4.92 -23.42 28.75
C ILE A 2 5.65 -22.68 27.62
N GLY A 3 5.56 -23.19 26.39
CA GLY A 3 6.06 -22.48 25.23
C GLY A 3 5.25 -21.19 25.10
N ILE A 4 5.88 -20.06 25.27
CA ILE A 4 5.35 -18.78 24.84
C ILE A 4 5.21 -18.93 23.32
N MET A 5 3.99 -18.90 22.81
CA MET A 5 3.77 -18.88 21.37
C MET A 5 4.35 -17.52 20.90
N ALA A 6 5.41 -17.58 20.08
CA ALA A 6 5.99 -16.39 19.50
C ALA A 6 4.92 -15.64 18.70
N PHE A 7 4.90 -14.33 18.81
CA PHE A 7 3.96 -13.47 18.10
C PHE A 7 4.19 -13.57 16.57
N GLU A 8 3.13 -13.79 15.82
CA GLU A 8 3.17 -13.88 14.35
C GLU A 8 2.34 -12.76 13.73
N ALA A 9 2.93 -12.06 12.76
CA ALA A 9 2.26 -11.01 12.00
C ALA A 9 2.67 -11.06 10.52
N THR A 10 1.98 -10.33 9.67
CA THR A 10 2.26 -10.26 8.23
C THR A 10 3.55 -9.49 7.94
N LYS A 11 4.15 -9.75 6.79
CA LYS A 11 5.30 -8.96 6.29
C LYS A 11 4.97 -7.48 6.15
N ARG A 12 3.70 -7.15 5.93
CA ARG A 12 3.24 -5.76 5.86
C ARG A 12 3.35 -5.11 7.24
N GLU A 13 2.75 -5.69 8.26
CA GLU A 13 2.76 -5.17 9.63
C GLU A 13 4.19 -5.01 10.15
N TRP A 14 5.01 -6.04 9.99
CA TRP A 14 6.44 -5.95 10.34
C TRP A 14 7.21 -4.93 9.51
N GLY A 15 6.82 -4.74 8.24
CA GLY A 15 7.41 -3.73 7.35
C GLY A 15 7.12 -2.30 7.80
N GLU A 16 5.95 -2.03 8.38
CA GLU A 16 5.58 -0.74 8.97
C GLU A 16 6.44 -0.44 10.19
N VAL A 17 6.58 -1.39 11.11
CA VAL A 17 7.43 -1.25 12.31
C VAL A 17 8.91 -1.11 11.93
N TYR A 18 9.40 -1.89 10.97
CA TYR A 18 10.75 -1.77 10.43
C TYR A 18 11.02 -0.33 9.93
N ALA A 19 10.14 0.21 9.10
CA ALA A 19 10.31 1.55 8.55
C ALA A 19 10.29 2.62 9.65
N PHE A 20 9.40 2.48 10.61
CA PHE A 20 9.29 3.35 11.77
C PHE A 20 10.57 3.34 12.62
N PHE A 21 11.05 2.15 13.02
CA PHE A 21 12.26 2.02 13.83
C PHE A 21 13.52 2.46 13.09
N ARG A 22 13.60 2.13 11.79
CA ARG A 22 14.74 2.56 10.97
C ARG A 22 14.82 4.08 10.85
N LEU A 23 13.66 4.73 10.70
CA LEU A 23 13.60 6.19 10.62
C LEU A 23 13.99 6.86 11.95
N LEU A 24 13.60 6.28 13.11
CA LEU A 24 14.05 6.73 14.43
C LEU A 24 15.55 6.54 14.59
N ALA A 25 16.06 5.37 14.24
CA ALA A 25 17.49 5.04 14.36
C ALA A 25 18.36 5.95 13.47
N ASP A 26 17.97 6.14 12.21
CA ASP A 26 18.73 7.00 11.28
C ASP A 26 18.59 8.49 11.63
N GLY A 27 17.39 8.93 12.05
CA GLY A 27 17.09 10.30 12.42
C GLY A 27 17.10 11.29 11.25
N TYR A 28 17.07 10.81 10.01
CA TYR A 28 16.98 11.64 8.80
C TYR A 28 16.41 10.86 7.61
N VAL A 29 15.99 11.59 6.61
CA VAL A 29 15.64 11.07 5.28
C VAL A 29 16.44 11.79 4.20
N TYR A 30 16.68 11.10 3.08
CA TYR A 30 17.26 11.73 1.91
C TYR A 30 16.16 12.14 0.95
N ALA A 31 16.30 13.30 0.34
CA ALA A 31 15.43 13.69 -0.77
C ALA A 31 15.64 12.77 -1.99
N GLY A 32 14.62 12.64 -2.81
CA GLY A 32 14.72 11.97 -4.10
C GLY A 32 15.15 12.92 -5.22
N THR A 33 15.77 12.38 -6.26
CA THR A 33 15.98 13.07 -7.54
C THR A 33 14.76 12.84 -8.45
N PRO A 34 14.58 13.63 -9.52
CA PRO A 34 13.53 13.38 -10.51
C PRO A 34 13.59 11.97 -11.14
N ASP A 35 14.76 11.33 -11.15
CA ASP A 35 14.97 9.95 -11.63
C ASP A 35 14.66 8.89 -10.55
N VAL A 36 14.05 9.30 -9.44
CA VAL A 36 13.71 8.41 -8.30
C VAL A 36 14.94 7.74 -7.68
N LYS A 37 16.08 8.44 -7.66
CA LYS A 37 17.30 8.02 -6.98
C LYS A 37 17.49 8.81 -5.70
N LYS A 38 18.22 8.25 -4.76
CA LYS A 38 18.65 8.94 -3.54
C LYS A 38 19.50 10.16 -3.91
N ASN A 39 19.18 11.31 -3.34
CA ASN A 39 20.00 12.51 -3.41
C ASN A 39 20.89 12.60 -2.18
N ASP A 40 22.13 12.13 -2.29
CA ASP A 40 23.08 12.12 -1.18
C ASP A 40 23.49 13.52 -0.69
N SER A 41 23.22 14.57 -1.49
CA SER A 41 23.53 15.96 -1.12
C SER A 41 22.44 16.65 -0.32
N LEU A 42 21.23 16.06 -0.22
CA LEU A 42 20.10 16.63 0.49
C LEU A 42 19.55 15.66 1.53
N CYS A 43 20.03 15.82 2.76
CA CYS A 43 19.61 15.09 3.94
C CYS A 43 18.68 15.98 4.78
N ILE A 44 17.52 15.48 5.16
CA ILE A 44 16.49 16.19 5.93
C ILE A 44 16.40 15.52 7.30
N PRO A 45 16.86 16.20 8.37
CA PRO A 45 16.82 15.65 9.73
C PRO A 45 15.37 15.53 10.23
N VAL A 46 15.09 14.41 10.91
CA VAL A 46 13.84 14.15 11.62
C VAL A 46 13.95 14.70 13.05
N ALA A 47 12.99 15.54 13.42
CA ALA A 47 12.89 16.07 14.78
C ALA A 47 12.08 15.14 15.70
N MET A 48 10.97 14.63 15.18
CA MET A 48 10.02 13.83 15.96
C MET A 48 9.16 12.97 15.00
N ILE A 49 8.78 11.79 15.48
CA ILE A 49 7.72 10.99 14.87
C ILE A 49 6.55 10.91 15.85
N GLN A 50 5.35 11.10 15.34
CA GLN A 50 4.10 10.90 16.08
C GLN A 50 3.39 9.68 15.54
N ARG A 51 2.90 8.80 16.43
CA ARG A 51 2.15 7.60 16.10
C ARG A 51 0.97 7.45 17.06
N GLU A 52 -0.16 6.98 16.54
CA GLU A 52 -1.35 6.65 17.33
C GLU A 52 -1.22 5.21 17.85
N GLU A 53 -1.13 5.07 19.16
CA GLU A 53 -1.03 3.78 19.85
C GLU A 53 -2.37 3.43 20.52
N HIS A 54 -2.44 2.26 21.16
CA HIS A 54 -3.64 1.80 21.86
C HIS A 54 -4.06 2.72 23.01
N ASP A 55 -3.12 3.43 23.62
CA ASP A 55 -3.31 4.35 24.75
C ASP A 55 -3.34 5.82 24.33
N GLY A 56 -3.40 6.13 23.03
CA GLY A 56 -3.46 7.48 22.48
C GLY A 56 -2.22 7.89 21.71
N THR A 57 -2.14 9.17 21.40
CA THR A 57 -1.05 9.74 20.62
C THR A 57 0.30 9.65 21.37
N ARG A 58 1.30 9.07 20.72
CA ARG A 58 2.65 8.97 21.26
C ARG A 58 3.64 9.71 20.37
N ARG A 59 4.59 10.41 21.01
CA ARG A 59 5.64 11.18 20.34
C ARG A 59 7.01 10.57 20.63
N TYR A 60 7.78 10.38 19.58
CA TYR A 60 9.14 9.86 19.61
C TYR A 60 10.07 10.96 19.14
N VAL A 61 10.67 11.69 20.07
CA VAL A 61 11.58 12.81 19.78
C VAL A 61 12.98 12.27 19.56
N VAL A 62 13.57 12.63 18.43
CA VAL A 62 14.93 12.20 18.08
C VAL A 62 15.93 13.14 18.76
N GLU A 63 16.63 12.64 19.78
CA GLU A 63 17.75 13.30 20.44
C GLU A 63 19.07 12.79 19.87
N ASP A 64 20.22 13.33 20.29
CA ASP A 64 21.53 12.97 19.70
C ASP A 64 21.83 11.47 19.85
N ALA A 65 21.71 10.91 21.02
CA ALA A 65 21.99 9.50 21.31
C ALA A 65 20.74 8.65 21.57
N ASP A 66 19.63 9.27 21.93
CA ASP A 66 18.44 8.61 22.43
C ASP A 66 17.20 8.99 21.63
N ILE A 67 16.17 8.18 21.76
CA ILE A 67 14.79 8.52 21.40
C ILE A 67 14.02 8.77 22.69
N HIS A 68 13.50 9.98 22.86
CA HIS A 68 12.64 10.32 23.98
C HIS A 68 11.18 10.02 23.61
N ILE A 69 10.62 8.99 24.22
CA ILE A 69 9.24 8.53 24.00
C ILE A 69 8.34 9.20 25.02
N MET A 70 7.34 9.93 24.55
CA MET A 70 6.37 10.65 25.37
C MET A 70 4.95 10.30 24.99
N GLY A 71 4.12 9.95 25.96
CA GLY A 71 2.70 9.62 25.82
C GLY A 71 1.97 9.86 27.12
N GLU A 72 0.67 9.54 27.19
CA GLU A 72 -0.13 9.76 28.40
C GLU A 72 0.45 9.02 29.61
N ASN A 73 0.94 7.80 29.42
CA ASN A 73 1.51 6.95 30.47
C ASN A 73 2.97 6.55 30.18
N MET A 74 3.65 7.29 29.31
CA MET A 74 4.99 6.98 28.86
C MET A 74 5.87 8.23 28.88
N ASP A 75 7.00 8.14 29.58
CA ASP A 75 8.10 9.11 29.54
C ASP A 75 9.41 8.35 29.72
N LYS A 76 10.04 7.98 28.60
CA LYS A 76 11.20 7.09 28.60
C LYS A 76 12.20 7.49 27.54
N ARG A 77 13.49 7.33 27.82
CA ARG A 77 14.58 7.47 26.84
C ARG A 77 15.16 6.11 26.53
N ILE A 78 15.28 5.82 25.24
CA ILE A 78 15.84 4.56 24.74
C ILE A 78 16.96 4.90 23.76
N PRO A 79 18.12 4.25 23.82
CA PRO A 79 19.20 4.48 22.89
C PRO A 79 18.76 4.27 21.43
N ARG A 80 19.16 5.18 20.55
CA ARG A 80 18.87 5.08 19.10
C ARG A 80 19.42 3.79 18.48
N GLU A 81 20.54 3.31 19.00
CA GLU A 81 21.19 2.08 18.57
C GLU A 81 20.28 0.87 18.78
N ASP A 82 19.48 0.82 19.83
CA ASP A 82 18.55 -0.28 20.10
C ASP A 82 17.46 -0.37 19.01
N PHE A 83 16.94 0.76 18.56
CA PHE A 83 16.02 0.82 17.41
C PHE A 83 16.67 0.32 16.13
N ALA A 84 17.95 0.61 15.89
CA ALA A 84 18.67 0.12 14.73
C ALA A 84 18.82 -1.41 14.76
N VAL A 85 19.23 -1.96 15.89
CA VAL A 85 19.41 -3.41 16.08
C VAL A 85 18.08 -4.13 15.89
N VAL A 86 17.01 -3.65 16.52
CA VAL A 86 15.68 -4.28 16.39
C VAL A 86 15.13 -4.16 14.97
N ALA A 87 15.34 -3.03 14.29
CA ALA A 87 14.94 -2.88 12.89
C ALA A 87 15.66 -3.90 11.99
N ASP A 88 16.94 -4.13 12.19
CA ASP A 88 17.72 -5.09 11.42
C ASP A 88 17.24 -6.54 11.69
N LEU A 89 16.94 -6.89 12.94
CA LEU A 89 16.34 -8.19 13.29
C LEU A 89 14.98 -8.41 12.60
N ILE A 90 14.11 -7.40 12.60
CA ILE A 90 12.82 -7.46 11.91
C ILE A 90 13.02 -7.66 10.40
N LEU A 91 13.92 -6.91 9.78
CA LEU A 91 14.20 -7.03 8.34
C LEU A 91 14.71 -8.43 7.97
N ASP A 92 15.59 -9.00 8.77
CA ASP A 92 16.11 -10.34 8.57
C ASP A 92 15.02 -11.40 8.76
N GLY A 93 14.13 -11.22 9.72
CA GLY A 93 12.93 -12.07 9.90
C GLY A 93 12.02 -12.03 8.67
N ILE A 94 11.70 -10.83 8.15
CA ILE A 94 10.89 -10.66 6.94
C ILE A 94 11.53 -11.36 5.73
N ARG A 95 12.85 -11.20 5.54
CA ARG A 95 13.58 -11.79 4.41
C ARG A 95 13.69 -13.31 4.51
N SER A 96 13.80 -13.83 5.70
CA SER A 96 13.97 -15.27 5.95
C SER A 96 12.66 -16.04 5.81
N SER A 97 11.50 -15.39 6.03
CA SER A 97 10.20 -16.05 5.89
C SER A 97 9.86 -16.31 4.42
N LYS A 98 9.41 -17.53 4.15
CA LYS A 98 8.92 -17.97 2.83
C LYS A 98 7.42 -17.69 2.61
N THR A 99 6.69 -17.37 3.67
CA THR A 99 5.27 -17.06 3.69
C THR A 99 5.05 -15.58 3.96
N ASP A 100 3.81 -15.11 3.94
CA ASP A 100 3.48 -13.76 4.38
C ASP A 100 3.55 -13.60 5.90
N GLY A 101 3.29 -14.69 6.65
CA GLY A 101 3.46 -14.73 8.12
C GLY A 101 4.94 -14.72 8.50
N VAL A 102 5.28 -13.87 9.46
CA VAL A 102 6.62 -13.74 10.05
C VAL A 102 6.49 -13.87 11.55
N THR A 103 7.16 -14.88 12.10
CA THR A 103 7.30 -15.02 13.55
C THR A 103 8.25 -13.97 14.09
N SER A 104 7.91 -13.37 15.21
CA SER A 104 8.77 -12.38 15.89
C SER A 104 10.19 -12.93 16.09
N PRO A 105 11.23 -12.22 15.64
CA PRO A 105 12.61 -12.60 15.95
C PRO A 105 12.90 -12.50 17.44
N ASP A 106 13.86 -13.31 17.93
CA ASP A 106 14.28 -13.31 19.32
C ASP A 106 14.73 -11.91 19.77
N GLY A 107 14.24 -11.44 20.91
CA GLY A 107 14.56 -10.15 21.50
C GLY A 107 13.70 -8.97 20.99
N VAL A 108 12.91 -9.17 19.93
CA VAL A 108 12.04 -8.11 19.38
C VAL A 108 10.84 -7.89 20.29
N GLU A 109 10.21 -8.95 20.81
CA GLU A 109 9.03 -8.82 21.69
C GLU A 109 9.38 -8.11 22.99
N GLU A 110 10.52 -8.42 23.58
CA GLU A 110 11.01 -7.75 24.78
C GLU A 110 11.22 -6.25 24.57
N PHE A 111 11.73 -5.87 23.41
CA PHE A 111 11.89 -4.47 23.06
C PHE A 111 10.55 -3.77 22.81
N LEU A 112 9.60 -4.43 22.13
CA LEU A 112 8.24 -3.90 21.94
C LEU A 112 7.53 -3.68 23.27
N ASP A 113 7.66 -4.63 24.21
CA ASP A 113 7.15 -4.50 25.58
C ASP A 113 7.83 -3.35 26.33
N GLU A 114 9.14 -3.19 26.18
CA GLU A 114 9.91 -2.12 26.82
C GLU A 114 9.43 -0.73 26.41
N ILE A 115 9.09 -0.54 25.14
CA ILE A 115 8.54 0.72 24.61
C ILE A 115 7.00 0.75 24.63
N ALA A 116 6.35 -0.28 25.20
CA ALA A 116 4.90 -0.47 25.24
C ALA A 116 4.22 -0.32 23.88
N LEU A 117 4.81 -0.88 22.83
CA LEU A 117 4.25 -0.95 21.49
C LEU A 117 3.58 -2.32 21.31
N PHE A 118 2.26 -2.37 21.51
CA PHE A 118 1.50 -3.62 21.50
C PHE A 118 0.77 -3.87 20.18
N ASP A 119 0.61 -2.85 19.35
CA ASP A 119 0.01 -2.95 18.03
C ASP A 119 1.02 -2.59 16.95
N LEU A 120 1.28 -3.51 16.02
CA LEU A 120 2.22 -3.25 14.92
C LEU A 120 1.67 -2.22 13.93
N GLU A 121 0.35 -2.22 13.69
CA GLU A 121 -0.34 -1.19 12.91
C GLU A 121 -0.79 -0.03 13.80
N ALA A 122 -0.60 1.21 13.34
CA ALA A 122 -1.07 2.39 14.05
C ALA A 122 -2.60 2.45 14.12
N LYS A 123 -3.15 2.96 15.23
CA LYS A 123 -4.59 3.09 15.45
C LYS A 123 -5.13 4.40 14.87
N THR A 124 -5.17 4.52 13.57
CA THR A 124 -5.66 5.72 12.89
C THR A 124 -6.87 5.46 12.00
N ASP A 125 -7.75 6.44 11.89
CA ASP A 125 -8.91 6.40 10.99
C ASP A 125 -8.52 6.78 9.54
N ASP A 126 -7.39 7.46 9.35
CA ASP A 126 -6.96 8.01 8.07
C ASP A 126 -5.90 7.18 7.33
N ARG A 127 -5.49 6.04 7.89
CA ARG A 127 -4.45 5.13 7.36
C ARG A 127 -3.05 5.74 7.29
N THR A 128 -2.79 6.74 8.09
CA THR A 128 -1.43 7.25 8.31
C THR A 128 -0.73 6.35 9.31
N ASP A 129 0.35 5.69 8.92
CA ASP A 129 1.06 4.77 9.81
C ASP A 129 1.82 5.54 10.89
N PHE A 130 2.39 6.68 10.53
CA PHE A 130 2.98 7.65 11.44
C PHE A 130 3.15 9.01 10.78
N SER A 131 3.29 10.07 11.59
CA SER A 131 3.54 11.43 11.12
C SER A 131 4.91 11.91 11.57
N VAL A 132 5.63 12.61 10.69
CA VAL A 132 7.00 13.07 10.91
C VAL A 132 7.06 14.59 10.97
N ALA A 133 7.69 15.12 11.99
CA ALA A 133 8.15 16.50 12.05
C ALA A 133 9.63 16.55 11.66
N PHE A 134 9.98 17.38 10.70
CA PHE A 134 11.36 17.60 10.28
C PHE A 134 11.94 18.86 10.93
N TYR A 135 13.27 18.90 11.12
CA TYR A 135 13.98 20.12 11.50
C TYR A 135 14.01 21.11 10.34
N ARG A 136 12.87 21.76 10.11
CA ARG A 136 12.70 22.81 9.12
C ARG A 136 11.72 23.84 9.66
N GLU A 137 12.06 25.12 9.55
CA GLU A 137 11.15 26.20 9.92
C GLU A 137 9.82 26.05 9.17
N ASP A 138 8.72 26.15 9.91
CA ASP A 138 7.34 26.03 9.39
C ASP A 138 6.99 24.71 8.69
N ALA A 139 7.78 23.64 8.89
CA ALA A 139 7.40 22.33 8.34
C ALA A 139 6.20 21.75 9.09
N PRO A 140 5.10 21.45 8.43
CA PRO A 140 3.95 20.80 9.06
C PRO A 140 4.30 19.38 9.47
N LEU A 141 3.59 18.87 10.46
CA LEU A 141 3.60 17.43 10.76
C LEU A 141 3.06 16.67 9.55
N THR A 142 3.89 15.86 8.93
CA THR A 142 3.60 15.20 7.65
C THR A 142 3.31 13.71 7.87
N GLY A 143 2.12 13.26 7.47
CA GLY A 143 1.71 11.86 7.56
C GLY A 143 2.37 10.98 6.49
N PHE A 144 2.81 9.80 6.89
CA PHE A 144 3.41 8.79 6.03
C PHE A 144 2.63 7.48 6.07
N CYS A 145 2.54 6.86 4.91
CA CYS A 145 1.99 5.53 4.71
C CYS A 145 3.10 4.63 4.15
N VAL A 146 3.49 3.61 4.88
CA VAL A 146 4.56 2.69 4.45
C VAL A 146 4.04 1.75 3.36
N ARG A 147 4.81 1.61 2.30
CA ARG A 147 4.56 0.66 1.20
C ARG A 147 5.75 -0.25 1.02
N SER A 148 5.71 -1.42 1.66
CA SER A 148 6.78 -2.40 1.61
C SER A 148 6.67 -3.28 0.35
N ARG A 149 7.81 -3.58 -0.29
CA ARG A 149 7.95 -4.60 -1.34
C ARG A 149 8.51 -5.92 -0.82
N LEU A 150 8.65 -6.06 0.48
CA LEU A 150 9.16 -7.27 1.13
C LEU A 150 8.09 -8.35 1.30
N GLY A 151 6.82 -7.95 1.20
CA GLY A 151 5.67 -8.85 1.28
C GLY A 151 5.16 -9.29 -0.10
N MET A 152 3.94 -9.81 -0.09
CA MET A 152 3.20 -10.16 -1.31
C MET A 152 2.90 -8.91 -2.16
N MET A 153 2.39 -9.12 -3.38
CA MET A 153 2.03 -8.05 -4.31
C MET A 153 1.13 -7.00 -3.64
N LEU A 154 1.60 -5.75 -3.64
CA LEU A 154 0.78 -4.64 -3.16
C LEU A 154 -0.37 -4.38 -4.15
N PRO A 155 -1.59 -4.14 -3.67
CA PRO A 155 -2.67 -3.72 -4.53
C PRO A 155 -2.32 -2.38 -5.20
N LEU A 156 -2.72 -2.22 -6.46
CA LEU A 156 -2.53 -0.95 -7.19
C LEU A 156 -3.23 0.21 -6.49
N LEU A 157 -4.32 -0.09 -5.78
CA LEU A 157 -5.10 0.82 -4.98
C LEU A 157 -5.34 0.25 -3.59
N ASP A 158 -5.14 1.06 -2.58
CA ASP A 158 -5.53 0.76 -1.22
C ASP A 158 -6.89 1.39 -0.92
N GLY A 159 -7.95 0.62 -1.02
CA GLY A 159 -9.31 1.10 -0.85
C GLY A 159 -10.27 0.05 -0.28
N GLY A 160 -9.78 -1.15 0.01
CA GLY A 160 -10.62 -2.26 0.45
C GLY A 160 -11.83 -2.44 -0.48
N ARG A 161 -13.01 -2.61 0.08
CA ARG A 161 -14.26 -2.82 -0.70
C ARG A 161 -14.64 -1.64 -1.60
N SER A 162 -14.21 -0.42 -1.26
CA SER A 162 -14.48 0.77 -2.08
C SER A 162 -13.68 0.79 -3.38
N ALA A 163 -12.57 0.07 -3.46
CA ALA A 163 -11.77 -0.05 -4.68
C ALA A 163 -12.25 -1.16 -5.63
N ASN A 164 -13.33 -1.86 -5.31
CA ASN A 164 -13.80 -2.99 -6.10
C ASN A 164 -14.31 -2.56 -7.48
N LEU A 165 -13.87 -3.30 -8.50
CA LEU A 165 -14.34 -3.19 -9.87
C LEU A 165 -15.24 -4.39 -10.19
N LYS A 166 -16.30 -4.15 -10.96
CA LYS A 166 -17.26 -5.18 -11.36
C LYS A 166 -16.98 -5.63 -12.78
N PHE A 167 -16.95 -6.95 -12.97
CA PHE A 167 -16.86 -7.58 -14.28
C PHE A 167 -18.10 -8.39 -14.56
N GLU A 168 -18.52 -8.42 -15.80
CA GLU A 168 -19.56 -9.34 -16.28
C GLU A 168 -18.92 -10.44 -17.13
N GLN A 169 -19.41 -11.65 -16.96
CA GLN A 169 -19.04 -12.77 -17.78
C GLN A 169 -19.87 -12.75 -19.09
N THR A 170 -19.16 -12.81 -20.21
CA THR A 170 -19.73 -12.84 -21.57
C THR A 170 -19.10 -13.96 -22.38
N GLY A 171 -19.50 -14.09 -23.66
CA GLY A 171 -18.95 -15.08 -24.58
C GLY A 171 -19.69 -16.40 -24.52
N VAL A 172 -19.59 -17.13 -23.43
CA VAL A 172 -20.24 -18.46 -23.27
C VAL A 172 -21.36 -18.37 -22.24
N LYS A 173 -22.50 -18.98 -22.53
CA LYS A 173 -23.57 -19.15 -21.55
C LYS A 173 -23.33 -20.43 -20.76
N PHE A 174 -23.00 -20.32 -19.50
CA PHE A 174 -22.82 -21.48 -18.62
C PHE A 174 -24.15 -22.05 -18.16
N ALA A 175 -24.22 -23.38 -18.13
CA ALA A 175 -25.36 -24.09 -17.53
C ALA A 175 -25.28 -23.97 -15.99
N SER A 176 -26.45 -24.08 -15.31
CA SER A 176 -26.54 -23.95 -13.86
C SER A 176 -25.56 -24.83 -13.08
N PRO A 177 -25.30 -26.10 -13.43
CA PRO A 177 -24.30 -26.91 -12.74
C PRO A 177 -22.87 -26.32 -12.84
N THR A 178 -22.51 -25.73 -13.98
CA THR A 178 -21.21 -25.08 -14.18
C THR A 178 -21.11 -23.81 -13.35
N VAL A 179 -22.17 -22.99 -13.29
CA VAL A 179 -22.23 -21.79 -12.44
C VAL A 179 -22.05 -22.18 -10.98
N ASN A 180 -22.76 -23.20 -10.50
CA ASN A 180 -22.63 -23.70 -9.13
C ASN A 180 -21.21 -24.16 -8.82
N LYS A 181 -20.55 -24.84 -9.76
CA LYS A 181 -19.17 -25.30 -9.63
C LYS A 181 -18.20 -24.10 -9.56
N ILE A 182 -18.41 -23.07 -10.35
CA ILE A 182 -17.60 -21.85 -10.31
C ILE A 182 -17.77 -21.15 -8.95
N ASN A 183 -19.01 -20.98 -8.49
CA ASN A 183 -19.32 -20.31 -7.23
C ASN A 183 -18.79 -21.05 -6.00
N ALA A 184 -18.69 -22.38 -6.07
CA ALA A 184 -18.15 -23.22 -5.01
C ALA A 184 -16.63 -23.44 -5.12
N PHE A 185 -15.96 -22.80 -6.07
CA PHE A 185 -14.51 -22.95 -6.25
C PHE A 185 -13.73 -22.10 -5.25
N GLY A 186 -12.75 -22.72 -4.60
CA GLY A 186 -11.89 -22.07 -3.64
C GLY A 186 -12.60 -21.70 -2.33
N GLU A 187 -11.97 -20.87 -1.54
CA GLU A 187 -12.55 -20.30 -0.33
C GLU A 187 -13.55 -19.17 -0.67
N GLU A 188 -14.30 -18.69 0.32
CA GLU A 188 -15.38 -17.70 0.09
C GLU A 188 -14.89 -16.42 -0.60
N ASP A 189 -13.66 -16.01 -0.35
CA ASP A 189 -13.01 -14.82 -0.89
C ASP A 189 -12.12 -15.06 -2.11
N ASP A 190 -11.97 -16.30 -2.60
CA ASP A 190 -11.17 -16.62 -3.79
C ASP A 190 -11.85 -16.16 -5.10
N VAL A 191 -11.98 -14.85 -5.23
CA VAL A 191 -12.54 -14.22 -6.44
C VAL A 191 -11.64 -14.46 -7.66
N VAL A 192 -10.32 -14.38 -7.48
CA VAL A 192 -9.32 -14.55 -8.56
C VAL A 192 -9.36 -15.96 -9.13
N GLY A 193 -9.39 -16.99 -8.28
CA GLY A 193 -9.52 -18.38 -8.71
C GLY A 193 -10.80 -18.65 -9.50
N ARG A 194 -11.93 -18.06 -9.07
CA ARG A 194 -13.21 -18.13 -9.81
C ARG A 194 -13.15 -17.42 -11.15
N MET A 195 -12.51 -16.25 -11.23
CA MET A 195 -12.32 -15.53 -12.50
C MET A 195 -11.43 -16.32 -13.47
N LEU A 196 -10.32 -16.89 -12.99
CA LEU A 196 -9.48 -17.79 -13.80
C LEU A 196 -10.25 -19.01 -14.31
N MET A 197 -11.11 -19.60 -13.47
CA MET A 197 -11.96 -20.72 -13.90
C MET A 197 -12.94 -20.32 -14.99
N ILE A 198 -13.54 -19.13 -14.91
CA ILE A 198 -14.41 -18.58 -15.95
C ILE A 198 -13.66 -18.50 -17.29
N GLU A 199 -12.46 -17.91 -17.30
CA GLU A 199 -11.66 -17.78 -18.52
C GLU A 199 -11.23 -19.13 -19.09
N ARG A 200 -10.81 -20.08 -18.24
CA ARG A 200 -10.48 -21.46 -18.65
C ARG A 200 -11.66 -22.22 -19.29
N LEU A 201 -12.87 -21.88 -18.89
CA LEU A 201 -14.10 -22.45 -19.49
C LEU A 201 -14.57 -21.68 -20.73
N GLY A 202 -13.79 -20.75 -21.24
CA GLY A 202 -14.08 -19.96 -22.44
C GLY A 202 -14.97 -18.74 -22.21
N GLY A 203 -15.23 -18.38 -20.94
CA GLY A 203 -15.89 -17.13 -20.61
C GLY A 203 -14.95 -15.94 -20.84
N VAL A 204 -15.53 -14.79 -21.12
CA VAL A 204 -14.79 -13.52 -21.28
C VAL A 204 -15.24 -12.56 -20.20
N LEU A 205 -14.30 -12.06 -19.43
CA LEU A 205 -14.54 -11.07 -18.39
C LEU A 205 -14.44 -9.66 -18.98
N LYS A 206 -15.54 -8.92 -18.94
CA LYS A 206 -15.60 -7.53 -19.40
C LYS A 206 -15.87 -6.60 -18.22
N TYR A 207 -15.18 -5.49 -18.21
CA TYR A 207 -15.50 -4.41 -17.25
C TYR A 207 -16.97 -4.00 -17.40
N ASN A 208 -17.68 -4.00 -16.31
CA ASN A 208 -19.07 -3.57 -16.21
C ASN A 208 -19.16 -2.20 -15.48
N ASP A 209 -18.66 -2.10 -14.24
CA ASP A 209 -18.83 -0.92 -13.42
C ASP A 209 -17.81 -0.84 -12.26
N VAL A 210 -17.81 0.27 -11.55
CA VAL A 210 -17.14 0.45 -10.26
C VAL A 210 -18.15 0.18 -9.14
N ALA A 211 -17.74 -0.54 -8.10
CA ALA A 211 -18.64 -0.90 -7.01
C ALA A 211 -19.10 0.32 -6.20
N ASP A 212 -18.18 1.21 -5.89
CA ASP A 212 -18.41 2.40 -5.08
C ASP A 212 -18.67 3.64 -5.96
N LYS A 213 -19.66 4.46 -5.58
CA LYS A 213 -20.06 5.66 -6.32
C LYS A 213 -19.02 6.78 -6.22
N VAL A 214 -18.38 6.94 -5.06
CA VAL A 214 -17.35 7.96 -4.85
C VAL A 214 -16.14 7.61 -5.69
N PHE A 215 -15.70 6.36 -5.66
CA PHE A 215 -14.59 5.90 -6.48
C PHE A 215 -14.86 6.06 -7.99
N ARG A 216 -16.08 5.73 -8.43
CA ARG A 216 -16.49 5.97 -9.82
C ARG A 216 -16.35 7.44 -10.20
N SER A 217 -16.81 8.35 -9.35
CA SER A 217 -16.71 9.79 -9.58
C SER A 217 -15.26 10.26 -9.59
N ASN A 218 -14.43 9.78 -8.66
CA ASN A 218 -13.01 10.12 -8.58
C ASN A 218 -12.26 9.69 -9.87
N LEU A 219 -12.51 8.48 -10.35
CA LEU A 219 -11.94 8.02 -11.63
C LEU A 219 -12.42 8.87 -12.81
N GLY A 220 -13.71 9.24 -12.83
CA GLY A 220 -14.29 10.12 -13.83
C GLY A 220 -13.72 11.54 -13.81
N MET A 221 -13.30 12.05 -12.66
CA MET A 221 -12.61 13.34 -12.53
C MET A 221 -11.20 13.30 -13.13
N ILE A 222 -10.53 12.14 -13.09
CA ILE A 222 -9.24 11.97 -13.76
C ILE A 222 -9.45 11.87 -15.27
N ASP A 223 -10.29 10.93 -15.69
CA ASP A 223 -10.69 10.72 -17.09
C ASP A 223 -11.94 9.84 -17.16
N LEU A 224 -12.87 10.16 -18.08
CA LEU A 224 -14.13 9.42 -18.23
C LEU A 224 -13.94 7.93 -18.56
N HIS A 225 -12.80 7.55 -19.12
CA HIS A 225 -12.47 6.16 -19.47
C HIS A 225 -11.56 5.48 -18.46
N MET A 226 -11.11 6.21 -17.41
CA MET A 226 -10.12 5.70 -16.46
C MET A 226 -10.56 4.41 -15.78
N ALA A 227 -11.82 4.30 -15.40
CA ALA A 227 -12.35 3.09 -14.76
C ALA A 227 -12.15 1.82 -15.61
N ARG A 228 -12.34 1.94 -16.94
CA ARG A 228 -12.13 0.81 -17.87
C ARG A 228 -10.64 0.47 -18.06
N VAL A 229 -9.78 1.48 -18.13
CA VAL A 229 -8.33 1.28 -18.21
C VAL A 229 -7.82 0.61 -16.94
N LEU A 230 -8.24 1.12 -15.78
CA LEU A 230 -7.87 0.56 -14.48
C LEU A 230 -8.38 -0.89 -14.31
N ALA A 231 -9.60 -1.17 -14.76
CA ALA A 231 -10.15 -2.53 -14.70
C ALA A 231 -9.30 -3.53 -15.49
N GLU A 232 -8.85 -3.16 -16.68
CA GLU A 232 -7.95 -4.02 -17.45
C GLU A 232 -6.59 -4.18 -16.78
N MET A 233 -6.03 -3.11 -16.17
CA MET A 233 -4.80 -3.22 -15.39
C MET A 233 -4.95 -4.21 -14.24
N VAL A 234 -6.03 -4.07 -13.45
CA VAL A 234 -6.30 -4.95 -12.30
C VAL A 234 -6.52 -6.39 -12.75
N ARG A 235 -7.24 -6.62 -13.86
CA ARG A 235 -7.42 -7.95 -14.43
C ARG A 235 -6.07 -8.60 -14.79
N LEU A 236 -5.22 -7.90 -15.53
CA LEU A 236 -3.88 -8.36 -15.91
C LEU A 236 -2.98 -8.62 -14.69
N MET A 237 -3.07 -7.79 -13.66
CA MET A 237 -2.32 -7.99 -12.42
C MET A 237 -2.71 -9.30 -11.73
N HIS A 238 -4.00 -9.54 -11.59
CA HIS A 238 -4.50 -10.69 -10.81
C HIS A 238 -4.55 -11.99 -11.62
N LEU A 239 -4.90 -11.96 -12.90
CA LEU A 239 -5.06 -13.16 -13.70
C LEU A 239 -3.78 -13.56 -14.45
N ASP A 240 -2.98 -12.61 -14.88
CA ASP A 240 -1.75 -12.85 -15.63
C ASP A 240 -0.47 -12.64 -14.80
N GLY A 241 -0.61 -12.19 -13.53
CA GLY A 241 0.50 -12.02 -12.60
C GLY A 241 1.45 -10.87 -12.93
N VAL A 242 1.05 -9.92 -13.77
CA VAL A 242 1.90 -8.78 -14.19
C VAL A 242 1.82 -7.68 -13.15
N THR A 243 2.94 -7.38 -12.48
CA THR A 243 2.99 -6.42 -11.37
C THR A 243 3.64 -5.09 -11.70
N LYS A 244 4.44 -5.03 -12.77
CA LYS A 244 5.15 -3.81 -13.15
C LYS A 244 4.28 -2.93 -14.05
N ILE A 245 4.10 -1.67 -13.64
CA ILE A 245 3.20 -0.72 -14.34
C ILE A 245 3.59 -0.53 -15.82
N SER A 246 4.88 -0.45 -16.15
CA SER A 246 5.31 -0.31 -17.55
C SER A 246 4.88 -1.51 -18.40
N ASP A 247 4.94 -2.71 -17.86
CA ASP A 247 4.58 -3.93 -18.57
C ASP A 247 3.06 -4.05 -18.71
N LEU A 248 2.30 -3.61 -17.67
CA LEU A 248 0.85 -3.47 -17.76
C LEU A 248 0.44 -2.48 -18.86
N VAL A 249 1.13 -1.35 -18.99
CA VAL A 249 0.86 -0.39 -20.07
C VAL A 249 1.05 -1.01 -21.45
N GLU A 250 2.13 -1.77 -21.66
CA GLU A 250 2.36 -2.46 -22.93
C GLU A 250 1.24 -3.49 -23.25
N LEU A 251 0.79 -4.24 -22.26
CA LEU A 251 -0.31 -5.18 -22.41
C LEU A 251 -1.65 -4.48 -22.68
N ILE A 252 -1.92 -3.34 -22.04
CA ILE A 252 -3.13 -2.54 -22.30
C ILE A 252 -3.12 -2.00 -23.74
N LYS A 253 -1.97 -1.59 -24.26
CA LYS A 253 -1.84 -1.17 -25.67
C LYS A 253 -2.24 -2.29 -26.62
N GLN A 254 -1.86 -3.54 -26.30
CA GLN A 254 -2.21 -4.71 -27.11
C GLN A 254 -3.69 -5.09 -26.97
N SER A 255 -4.22 -5.14 -25.75
CA SER A 255 -5.63 -5.49 -25.49
C SER A 255 -6.61 -4.41 -25.94
N ASN A 256 -6.15 -3.16 -26.01
CA ASN A 256 -6.92 -1.98 -26.42
C ASN A 256 -8.35 -1.94 -25.85
N PRO A 257 -8.50 -1.88 -24.51
CA PRO A 257 -9.82 -1.98 -23.86
C PRO A 257 -10.80 -0.89 -24.27
N LEU A 258 -10.30 0.26 -24.74
CA LEU A 258 -11.10 1.38 -25.20
C LEU A 258 -11.45 1.30 -26.70
N LYS A 259 -10.84 0.38 -27.43
CA LYS A 259 -10.99 0.23 -28.89
C LYS A 259 -10.70 1.52 -29.66
N ILE A 260 -9.66 2.24 -29.23
CA ILE A 260 -9.19 3.46 -29.90
C ILE A 260 -8.29 3.12 -31.09
N LYS A 261 -8.07 4.10 -31.96
CA LYS A 261 -7.23 3.95 -33.16
C LYS A 261 -5.76 3.77 -32.79
N ASP A 262 -5.05 2.94 -33.55
CA ASP A 262 -3.61 2.66 -33.37
C ASP A 262 -2.76 3.94 -33.40
N GLU A 263 -3.16 4.95 -34.15
CA GLU A 263 -2.48 6.23 -34.18
C GLU A 263 -2.46 6.91 -32.79
N LEU A 264 -3.57 6.89 -32.06
CA LEU A 264 -3.66 7.43 -30.70
C LEU A 264 -2.79 6.61 -29.72
N ILE A 265 -2.76 5.29 -29.90
CA ILE A 265 -1.95 4.41 -29.04
C ILE A 265 -0.47 4.65 -29.28
N ASN A 266 -0.01 4.53 -30.53
CA ASN A 266 1.41 4.45 -30.84
C ASN A 266 2.08 5.81 -31.05
N LYS A 267 1.33 6.81 -31.60
CA LYS A 267 1.89 8.11 -31.94
C LYS A 267 1.72 9.13 -30.79
N HIS A 268 0.57 9.04 -30.09
CA HIS A 268 0.24 9.97 -29.02
C HIS A 268 0.48 9.39 -27.62
N GLY A 269 0.79 8.09 -27.50
CA GLY A 269 1.04 7.46 -26.20
C GLY A 269 -0.19 7.52 -25.27
N PHE A 270 -1.39 7.27 -25.80
CA PHE A 270 -2.64 7.51 -25.09
C PHE A 270 -2.72 6.75 -23.77
N TYR A 271 -2.42 5.45 -23.75
CA TYR A 271 -2.50 4.65 -22.54
C TYR A 271 -1.41 5.01 -21.53
N GLU A 272 -0.20 5.31 -21.97
CA GLU A 272 0.89 5.82 -21.14
C GLU A 272 0.48 7.12 -20.45
N TYR A 273 -0.13 8.04 -21.20
CA TYR A 273 -0.60 9.31 -20.68
C TYR A 273 -1.70 9.09 -19.61
N LYS A 274 -2.72 8.26 -19.91
CA LYS A 274 -3.81 8.00 -18.96
C LYS A 274 -3.35 7.33 -17.68
N VAL A 275 -2.41 6.39 -17.77
CA VAL A 275 -1.84 5.75 -16.58
C VAL A 275 -1.01 6.74 -15.77
N LYS A 276 -0.25 7.65 -16.41
CA LYS A 276 0.46 8.72 -15.70
C LYS A 276 -0.48 9.67 -14.95
N GLU A 277 -1.59 10.09 -15.58
CA GLU A 277 -2.63 10.90 -14.92
C GLU A 277 -3.22 10.21 -13.68
N PHE A 278 -3.48 8.90 -13.78
CA PHE A 278 -3.95 8.11 -12.66
C PHE A 278 -2.90 8.01 -11.54
N LEU A 279 -1.64 7.74 -11.87
CA LEU A 279 -0.56 7.70 -10.88
C LEU A 279 -0.33 9.06 -10.22
N LEU A 280 -0.48 10.15 -10.97
CA LEU A 280 -0.40 11.50 -10.43
C LEU A 280 -1.54 11.76 -9.45
N ALA A 281 -2.78 11.37 -9.77
CA ALA A 281 -3.91 11.50 -8.85
C ALA A 281 -3.69 10.71 -7.55
N LEU A 282 -3.12 9.49 -7.63
CA LEU A 282 -2.74 8.72 -6.46
C LEU A 282 -1.67 9.42 -5.62
N ALA A 283 -0.64 9.96 -6.27
CA ALA A 283 0.42 10.72 -5.61
C ALA A 283 -0.10 12.01 -4.95
N MET A 284 -1.16 12.60 -5.50
CA MET A 284 -1.88 13.74 -4.93
C MET A 284 -2.91 13.35 -3.86
N GLY A 285 -2.92 12.10 -3.39
CA GLY A 285 -3.75 11.64 -2.28
C GLY A 285 -5.15 11.16 -2.67
N MET A 286 -5.44 10.86 -3.95
CA MET A 286 -6.71 10.27 -4.35
C MET A 286 -6.90 8.90 -3.68
N ARG A 287 -8.04 8.74 -3.01
CA ARG A 287 -8.47 7.50 -2.35
C ARG A 287 -9.85 7.06 -2.82
N PRO A 288 -10.12 5.75 -2.96
CA PRO A 288 -11.41 5.27 -3.44
C PRO A 288 -12.60 5.70 -2.58
N ALA A 289 -12.45 5.74 -1.26
CA ALA A 289 -13.55 6.01 -0.32
C ALA A 289 -13.76 7.51 -0.02
N LYS A 290 -12.87 8.40 -0.46
CA LYS A 290 -12.95 9.85 -0.18
C LYS A 290 -13.15 10.63 -1.48
N LEU A 291 -13.94 11.70 -1.42
CA LEU A 291 -14.11 12.62 -2.54
C LEU A 291 -12.75 13.18 -2.97
N TYR A 292 -12.52 13.19 -4.27
CA TYR A 292 -11.31 13.73 -4.88
C TYR A 292 -11.64 14.91 -5.76
N ASN A 293 -11.06 16.07 -5.46
CA ASN A 293 -11.18 17.30 -6.25
C ASN A 293 -9.81 17.84 -6.71
N GLY A 294 -8.75 17.08 -6.49
CA GLY A 294 -7.38 17.42 -6.86
C GLY A 294 -6.62 18.26 -5.83
N ILE A 295 -7.32 19.01 -4.97
CA ILE A 295 -6.71 19.94 -3.99
C ILE A 295 -6.94 19.44 -2.56
N GLU A 296 -8.18 19.20 -2.16
CA GLU A 296 -8.51 18.80 -0.79
C GLU A 296 -7.90 17.44 -0.42
N SER A 297 -7.83 16.52 -1.39
CA SER A 297 -7.20 15.22 -1.15
C SER A 297 -5.70 15.35 -0.87
N ALA A 298 -5.02 16.28 -1.53
CA ALA A 298 -3.61 16.56 -1.26
C ALA A 298 -3.40 17.14 0.14
N ILE A 299 -4.30 18.01 0.60
CA ILE A 299 -4.23 18.62 1.94
C ILE A 299 -4.56 17.60 3.04
N SER A 300 -5.52 16.72 2.81
CA SER A 300 -5.97 15.70 3.79
C SER A 300 -5.18 14.39 3.73
N GLY A 301 -4.31 14.22 2.77
CA GLY A 301 -3.53 13.01 2.52
C GLY A 301 -2.07 13.07 2.97
N PHE A 302 -1.67 14.22 3.50
CA PHE A 302 -0.32 14.47 4.01
C PHE A 302 -0.35 14.73 5.51
#